data_2d673d59b7a527fc626bda96d9cb4c9e
#
_entry.id   2d673d59b7a527fc626bda96d9cb4c9e
#
_cell.length_a   1.000
_cell.length_b   1.000
_cell.length_c   1.000
_cell.angle_alpha   90.00
_cell.angle_beta   90.00
_cell.angle_gamma   90.00
#
_symmetry.space_group_name_H-M   'P 1'
#
loop_
_entity.id
_entity.type
_entity.pdbx_description
1 polymer ?
#
loop_
_entity_poly.entity_id
_entity_poly.type
_entity_poly.pdbx_seq_one_letter_code
_entity_poly.pdbx_strand_id
1 'polypeptide(L)'
;AAEDEENREKVRLVNVVGTQNIADICKELGIKMMYISTDYVFDGQGTTPWDPDCKDYAPQNVYGQTKLDGELAVSGTVDKFFIVRIAWVFGKNGKNFIRTMVNLGKTHDKLTVVSDQIGTPTYTYDLARLLVDMIETDKYGYYHATNEGGYISWYDFTKEIFRQAAALGHKEYENVQVSPVTTAEYGVSKAVRPFNS
;
A
#
# COMPACT_ATOMS: atom_id res chain seq x y z
N ALA A 1 -6.85 -9.92 -8.37
CA ALA A 1 -5.84 -10.81 -8.95
C ALA A 1 -5.36 -11.85 -7.92
N ALA A 2 -4.88 -11.45 -6.72
CA ALA A 2 -4.40 -12.42 -5.71
C ALA A 2 -5.53 -13.34 -5.18
N GLU A 3 -6.77 -12.85 -5.13
CA GLU A 3 -7.92 -13.60 -4.64
C GLU A 3 -8.48 -14.60 -5.66
N ASP A 4 -8.07 -14.52 -6.92
CA ASP A 4 -8.49 -15.46 -7.94
C ASP A 4 -7.74 -16.79 -7.71
N GLU A 5 -8.46 -17.90 -7.61
CA GLU A 5 -7.92 -19.21 -7.22
C GLU A 5 -6.75 -19.66 -8.12
N GLU A 6 -6.88 -19.45 -9.42
CA GLU A 6 -5.85 -19.72 -10.42
C GLU A 6 -4.56 -18.89 -10.24
N ASN A 7 -4.63 -17.74 -9.54
CA ASN A 7 -3.48 -16.87 -9.30
C ASN A 7 -2.85 -17.04 -7.91
N ARG A 8 -3.53 -17.69 -6.97
CA ARG A 8 -3.05 -17.81 -5.56
C ARG A 8 -1.68 -18.47 -5.49
N GLU A 9 -1.50 -19.60 -6.19
CA GLU A 9 -0.21 -20.30 -6.19
C GLU A 9 0.89 -19.42 -6.80
N LYS A 10 0.62 -18.72 -7.90
CA LYS A 10 1.59 -17.80 -8.50
C LYS A 10 1.98 -16.67 -7.57
N VAL A 11 1.00 -16.07 -6.88
CA VAL A 11 1.25 -15.01 -5.89
C VAL A 11 2.09 -15.54 -4.74
N ARG A 12 1.79 -16.74 -4.24
CA ARG A 12 2.58 -17.41 -3.21
C ARG A 12 4.01 -17.71 -3.67
N LEU A 13 4.19 -18.23 -4.86
CA LEU A 13 5.52 -18.50 -5.42
C LEU A 13 6.37 -17.22 -5.50
N VAL A 14 5.78 -16.09 -5.89
CA VAL A 14 6.51 -14.81 -5.99
C VAL A 14 6.76 -14.21 -4.62
N ASN A 15 5.71 -14.06 -3.80
CA ASN A 15 5.79 -13.29 -2.56
C ASN A 15 6.43 -14.08 -1.40
N VAL A 16 6.37 -15.40 -1.42
CA VAL A 16 6.89 -16.24 -0.33
C VAL A 16 8.14 -17.00 -0.78
N VAL A 17 8.01 -17.89 -1.77
CA VAL A 17 9.14 -18.74 -2.19
C VAL A 17 10.26 -17.88 -2.80
N GLY A 18 9.92 -16.95 -3.68
CA GLY A 18 10.90 -16.02 -4.26
C GLY A 18 11.59 -15.17 -3.20
N THR A 19 10.84 -14.69 -2.19
CA THR A 19 11.40 -13.94 -1.07
C THR A 19 12.34 -14.81 -0.22
N GLN A 20 11.92 -16.06 0.10
CA GLN A 20 12.78 -16.99 0.84
C GLN A 20 14.09 -17.28 0.10
N ASN A 21 14.04 -17.53 -1.20
CA ASN A 21 15.25 -17.78 -1.99
C ASN A 21 16.24 -16.61 -1.93
N ILE A 22 15.74 -15.37 -1.97
CA ILE A 22 16.58 -14.17 -1.84
C ILE A 22 17.12 -14.07 -0.41
N ALA A 23 16.30 -14.33 0.60
CA ALA A 23 16.71 -14.27 2.00
C ALA A 23 17.82 -15.29 2.29
N ASP A 24 17.71 -16.52 1.77
CA ASP A 24 18.74 -17.55 1.93
C ASP A 24 20.09 -17.12 1.36
N ILE A 25 20.08 -16.54 0.16
CA ILE A 25 21.31 -16.00 -0.47
C ILE A 25 21.86 -14.80 0.32
N CYS A 26 20.99 -13.89 0.79
CA CYS A 26 21.45 -12.77 1.62
C CYS A 26 22.12 -13.24 2.90
N LYS A 27 21.58 -14.29 3.54
CA LYS A 27 22.19 -14.93 4.72
C LYS A 27 23.52 -15.57 4.39
N GLU A 28 23.59 -16.36 3.33
CA GLU A 28 24.82 -17.03 2.89
C GLU A 28 25.95 -16.02 2.63
N LEU A 29 25.64 -14.92 1.97
CA LEU A 29 26.59 -13.87 1.62
C LEU A 29 26.82 -12.85 2.74
N GLY A 30 26.06 -12.89 3.83
CA GLY A 30 26.16 -11.92 4.95
C GLY A 30 25.77 -10.49 4.58
N ILE A 31 24.93 -10.31 3.55
CA ILE A 31 24.50 -9.00 3.04
C ILE A 31 23.15 -8.58 3.61
N LYS A 32 22.86 -7.28 3.57
CA LYS A 32 21.60 -6.68 4.00
C LYS A 32 20.48 -7.05 3.03
N MET A 33 19.28 -7.23 3.56
CA MET A 33 18.07 -7.40 2.75
C MET A 33 17.01 -6.36 3.11
N MET A 34 16.42 -5.73 2.09
CA MET A 34 15.27 -4.85 2.26
C MET A 34 14.04 -5.46 1.58
N TYR A 35 12.94 -5.53 2.33
CA TYR A 35 11.68 -6.09 1.87
C TYR A 35 10.57 -5.05 1.98
N ILE A 36 9.96 -4.72 0.86
CA ILE A 36 8.80 -3.82 0.83
C ILE A 36 7.56 -4.64 1.13
N SER A 37 6.91 -4.32 2.24
CA SER A 37 5.68 -4.97 2.69
C SER A 37 4.48 -4.01 2.64
N THR A 38 3.42 -4.32 3.35
CA THR A 38 2.14 -3.63 3.32
C THR A 38 1.51 -3.56 4.71
N ASP A 39 0.69 -2.56 4.93
CA ASP A 39 -0.24 -2.45 6.04
C ASP A 39 -1.25 -3.60 6.13
N TYR A 40 -1.53 -4.28 5.01
CA TYR A 40 -2.47 -5.43 4.94
C TYR A 40 -2.03 -6.67 5.73
N VAL A 41 -0.88 -6.64 6.39
CA VAL A 41 -0.47 -7.66 7.38
C VAL A 41 -1.29 -7.57 8.67
N PHE A 42 -1.96 -6.45 8.90
CA PHE A 42 -2.88 -6.20 10.03
C PHE A 42 -4.35 -6.27 9.58
N ASP A 43 -5.28 -6.28 10.54
CA ASP A 43 -6.72 -6.35 10.27
C ASP A 43 -7.34 -5.03 9.79
N GLY A 44 -6.63 -3.92 9.99
CA GLY A 44 -7.13 -2.59 9.64
C GLY A 44 -8.29 -2.10 10.51
N GLN A 45 -8.46 -2.67 11.70
CA GLN A 45 -9.46 -2.24 12.67
C GLN A 45 -8.86 -1.21 13.66
N GLY A 46 -9.75 -0.48 14.33
CA GLY A 46 -9.33 0.54 15.28
C GLY A 46 -8.91 1.86 14.62
N THR A 47 -8.47 2.82 15.43
CA THR A 47 -8.12 4.18 15.01
C THR A 47 -6.73 4.62 15.47
N THR A 48 -6.01 3.74 16.14
CA THR A 48 -4.65 3.99 16.61
C THR A 48 -3.66 3.38 15.61
N PRO A 49 -2.64 4.12 15.16
CA PRO A 49 -1.61 3.57 14.30
C PRO A 49 -0.91 2.37 14.93
N TRP A 50 -0.59 1.39 14.11
CA TRP A 50 0.17 0.22 14.53
C TRP A 50 1.62 0.60 14.82
N ASP A 51 2.17 0.07 15.91
CA ASP A 51 3.61 0.13 16.16
C ASP A 51 4.36 -0.74 15.14
N PRO A 52 5.52 -0.30 14.62
CA PRO A 52 6.32 -1.11 13.70
C PRO A 52 6.69 -2.50 14.24
N ASP A 53 6.90 -2.61 15.54
CA ASP A 53 7.25 -3.88 16.21
C ASP A 53 6.03 -4.72 16.62
N CYS A 54 4.81 -4.22 16.39
CA CYS A 54 3.58 -4.97 16.64
C CYS A 54 3.54 -6.24 15.79
N LYS A 55 3.18 -7.35 16.42
CA LYS A 55 3.07 -8.68 15.81
C LYS A 55 1.66 -9.27 15.87
N ASP A 56 0.67 -8.46 16.20
CA ASP A 56 -0.74 -8.85 16.19
C ASP A 56 -1.27 -8.91 14.75
N TYR A 57 -0.60 -9.75 13.97
CA TYR A 57 -0.92 -9.93 12.56
C TYR A 57 -2.28 -10.57 12.36
N ALA A 58 -3.07 -10.02 11.45
CA ALA A 58 -4.39 -10.53 11.12
C ALA A 58 -4.80 -10.17 9.67
N PRO A 59 -4.05 -10.61 8.66
CA PRO A 59 -4.33 -10.28 7.26
C PRO A 59 -5.71 -10.77 6.83
N GLN A 60 -6.48 -9.92 6.19
CA GLN A 60 -7.88 -10.18 5.81
C GLN A 60 -8.03 -10.71 4.38
N ASN A 61 -6.94 -10.88 3.64
CA ASN A 61 -6.96 -11.32 2.26
C ASN A 61 -5.67 -12.08 1.87
N VAL A 62 -5.70 -12.75 0.73
CA VAL A 62 -4.56 -13.55 0.22
C VAL A 62 -3.32 -12.69 -0.01
N TYR A 63 -3.50 -11.47 -0.52
CA TYR A 63 -2.37 -10.55 -0.71
C TYR A 63 -1.67 -10.25 0.63
N GLY A 64 -2.42 -9.82 1.65
CA GLY A 64 -1.88 -9.54 2.98
C GLY A 64 -1.20 -10.76 3.58
N GLN A 65 -1.82 -11.94 3.49
CA GLN A 65 -1.25 -13.18 4.01
C GLN A 65 0.09 -13.52 3.34
N THR A 66 0.15 -13.48 2.01
CA THR A 66 1.40 -13.80 1.29
C THR A 66 2.50 -12.76 1.52
N LYS A 67 2.14 -11.49 1.77
CA LYS A 67 3.11 -10.46 2.17
C LYS A 67 3.64 -10.69 3.58
N LEU A 68 2.78 -11.09 4.51
CA LEU A 68 3.18 -11.48 5.87
C LEU A 68 4.10 -12.70 5.85
N ASP A 69 3.76 -13.73 5.09
CA ASP A 69 4.61 -14.91 4.96
C ASP A 69 6.00 -14.54 4.42
N GLY A 70 6.08 -13.55 3.51
CA GLY A 70 7.33 -12.98 3.03
C GLY A 70 8.10 -12.22 4.13
N GLU A 71 7.43 -11.42 4.99
CA GLU A 71 8.07 -10.79 6.15
C GLU A 71 8.69 -11.83 7.09
N LEU A 72 7.94 -12.90 7.39
CA LEU A 72 8.40 -13.98 8.27
C LEU A 72 9.57 -14.75 7.65
N ALA A 73 9.56 -14.96 6.33
CA ALA A 73 10.68 -15.57 5.62
C ALA A 73 11.96 -14.71 5.75
N VAL A 74 11.84 -13.39 5.60
CA VAL A 74 12.99 -12.46 5.74
C VAL A 74 13.50 -12.44 7.18
N SER A 75 12.62 -12.13 8.14
CA SER A 75 13.01 -11.96 9.54
C SER A 75 13.44 -13.25 10.23
N GLY A 76 12.95 -14.40 9.75
CA GLY A 76 13.40 -15.72 10.23
C GLY A 76 14.72 -16.20 9.65
N THR A 77 15.21 -15.55 8.59
CA THR A 77 16.39 -15.99 7.84
C THR A 77 17.56 -15.01 7.95
N VAL A 78 17.31 -13.70 7.81
CA VAL A 78 18.34 -12.66 7.71
C VAL A 78 18.38 -11.81 8.96
N ASP A 79 19.53 -11.63 9.59
CA ASP A 79 19.68 -10.74 10.75
C ASP A 79 19.73 -9.26 10.34
N LYS A 80 20.30 -8.95 9.17
CA LYS A 80 20.50 -7.60 8.65
C LYS A 80 19.36 -7.22 7.70
N PHE A 81 18.15 -7.04 8.22
CA PHE A 81 16.98 -6.78 7.38
C PHE A 81 16.29 -5.45 7.67
N PHE A 82 15.67 -4.91 6.63
CA PHE A 82 14.68 -3.83 6.71
C PHE A 82 13.37 -4.34 6.13
N ILE A 83 12.31 -4.39 6.91
CA ILE A 83 10.95 -4.66 6.45
C ILE A 83 10.20 -3.34 6.50
N VAL A 84 9.82 -2.82 5.33
CA VAL A 84 9.19 -1.50 5.20
C VAL A 84 7.75 -1.69 4.71
N ARG A 85 6.79 -1.47 5.60
CA ARG A 85 5.36 -1.53 5.30
C ARG A 85 4.89 -0.20 4.77
N ILE A 86 4.18 -0.23 3.66
CA ILE A 86 3.68 0.95 2.97
C ILE A 86 2.21 0.77 2.61
N ALA A 87 1.52 1.91 2.41
CA ALA A 87 0.11 1.93 2.02
C ALA A 87 -0.12 2.93 0.87
N TRP A 88 -1.21 2.78 0.12
CA TRP A 88 -1.72 3.74 -0.85
C TRP A 88 -0.67 4.31 -1.81
N VAL A 89 0.13 3.42 -2.38
CA VAL A 89 1.29 3.78 -3.20
C VAL A 89 0.87 4.42 -4.51
N PHE A 90 1.46 5.56 -4.83
CA PHE A 90 1.28 6.25 -6.10
C PHE A 90 2.59 6.81 -6.63
N GLY A 91 2.63 7.07 -7.94
CA GLY A 91 3.80 7.64 -8.57
C GLY A 91 3.54 8.12 -9.99
N LYS A 92 4.57 8.71 -10.60
CA LYS A 92 4.51 9.23 -11.97
C LYS A 92 4.22 8.13 -13.00
N ASN A 93 4.70 6.92 -12.77
CA ASN A 93 4.60 5.80 -13.70
C ASN A 93 3.63 4.71 -13.20
N GLY A 94 3.20 3.85 -14.12
CA GLY A 94 2.33 2.73 -13.79
C GLY A 94 0.86 3.12 -13.51
N LYS A 95 0.06 2.12 -13.21
CA LYS A 95 -1.33 2.31 -12.80
C LYS A 95 -1.37 2.64 -11.31
N ASN A 96 -2.07 3.69 -10.94
CA ASN A 96 -2.29 4.07 -9.55
C ASN A 96 -3.61 4.84 -9.41
N PHE A 97 -4.03 5.09 -8.17
CA PHE A 97 -5.30 5.73 -7.87
C PHE A 97 -5.42 7.14 -8.47
N ILE A 98 -4.38 7.98 -8.35
CA ILE A 98 -4.40 9.35 -8.89
C ILE A 98 -4.66 9.32 -10.40
N ARG A 99 -3.91 8.50 -11.14
CA ARG A 99 -4.10 8.38 -12.60
C ARG A 99 -5.47 7.85 -12.98
N THR A 100 -6.00 6.94 -12.18
CA THR A 100 -7.36 6.41 -12.36
C THR A 100 -8.37 7.52 -12.20
N MET A 101 -8.31 8.32 -11.12
CA MET A 101 -9.26 9.42 -10.88
C MET A 101 -9.14 10.50 -11.95
N VAL A 102 -7.92 10.90 -12.31
CA VAL A 102 -7.69 11.86 -13.41
C VAL A 102 -8.32 11.39 -14.73
N ASN A 103 -8.17 10.11 -15.07
CA ASN A 103 -8.79 9.58 -16.29
C ASN A 103 -10.32 9.51 -16.20
N LEU A 104 -10.87 9.11 -15.04
CA LEU A 104 -12.31 9.08 -14.83
C LEU A 104 -12.94 10.48 -14.88
N GLY A 105 -12.30 11.46 -14.24
CA GLY A 105 -12.80 12.84 -14.23
C GLY A 105 -12.82 13.53 -15.61
N LYS A 106 -12.07 13.01 -16.60
CA LYS A 106 -12.14 13.48 -18.00
C LYS A 106 -13.42 13.01 -18.74
N THR A 107 -14.03 11.93 -18.27
CA THR A 107 -15.09 11.24 -18.99
C THR A 107 -16.40 11.13 -18.20
N HIS A 108 -16.38 11.52 -16.93
CA HIS A 108 -17.51 11.39 -16.02
C HIS A 108 -17.72 12.68 -15.22
N ASP A 109 -18.91 13.22 -15.26
CA ASP A 109 -19.29 14.40 -14.47
C ASP A 109 -19.65 14.04 -13.02
N LYS A 110 -19.87 12.76 -12.73
CA LYS A 110 -20.24 12.26 -11.39
C LYS A 110 -19.48 10.97 -11.08
N LEU A 111 -18.92 10.93 -9.89
CA LEU A 111 -18.22 9.75 -9.37
C LEU A 111 -18.68 9.45 -7.93
N THR A 112 -18.77 8.18 -7.58
CA THR A 112 -18.94 7.72 -6.20
C THR A 112 -17.65 7.09 -5.72
N VAL A 113 -17.16 7.51 -4.55
CA VAL A 113 -15.85 7.08 -4.00
C VAL A 113 -15.98 6.71 -2.55
N VAL A 114 -15.33 5.61 -2.17
CA VAL A 114 -15.35 5.08 -0.80
C VAL A 114 -14.81 6.11 0.19
N SER A 115 -15.55 6.34 1.28
CA SER A 115 -15.25 7.36 2.30
C SER A 115 -14.97 6.79 3.70
N ASP A 116 -15.18 5.50 3.90
CA ASP A 116 -14.97 4.79 5.16
C ASP A 116 -13.67 3.95 5.21
N GLN A 117 -12.85 4.01 4.17
CA GLN A 117 -11.48 3.51 4.18
C GLN A 117 -10.53 4.68 4.35
N ILE A 118 -9.76 4.65 5.42
CA ILE A 118 -8.87 5.73 5.84
C ILE A 118 -7.43 5.28 5.71
N GLY A 119 -6.56 6.14 5.25
CA GLY A 119 -5.15 5.83 5.10
C GLY A 119 -4.29 7.04 4.78
N THR A 120 -3.02 6.79 4.53
CA THR A 120 -2.03 7.82 4.17
C THR A 120 -1.37 7.46 2.84
N PRO A 121 -1.47 8.30 1.81
CA PRO A 121 -0.81 8.06 0.53
C PRO A 121 0.72 8.04 0.63
N THR A 122 1.37 7.17 -0.14
CA THR A 122 2.83 7.05 -0.21
C THR A 122 3.34 7.33 -1.62
N TYR A 123 4.11 8.41 -1.78
CA TYR A 123 4.72 8.79 -3.05
C TYR A 123 5.99 7.98 -3.31
N THR A 124 6.05 7.28 -4.42
CA THR A 124 7.16 6.37 -4.75
C THR A 124 8.52 7.04 -4.86
N TYR A 125 8.58 8.32 -5.23
CA TYR A 125 9.85 9.06 -5.33
C TYR A 125 10.44 9.33 -3.95
N ASP A 126 9.63 9.78 -3.00
CA ASP A 126 10.06 10.02 -1.63
C ASP A 126 10.41 8.71 -0.94
N LEU A 127 9.58 7.68 -1.14
CA LEU A 127 9.87 6.34 -0.65
C LEU A 127 11.22 5.83 -1.15
N ALA A 128 11.51 5.96 -2.45
CA ALA A 128 12.77 5.48 -3.02
C ALA A 128 13.99 6.15 -2.37
N ARG A 129 13.92 7.45 -2.09
CA ARG A 129 15.00 8.18 -1.39
C ARG A 129 15.17 7.66 0.03
N LEU A 130 14.06 7.52 0.76
CA LEU A 130 14.08 6.96 2.12
C LEU A 130 14.72 5.56 2.15
N LEU A 131 14.36 4.69 1.19
CA LEU A 131 14.92 3.33 1.13
C LEU A 131 16.43 3.33 0.88
N VAL A 132 16.94 4.26 0.04
CA VAL A 132 18.38 4.43 -0.18
C VAL A 132 19.06 4.89 1.10
N ASP A 133 18.52 5.91 1.77
CA ASP A 133 19.08 6.41 3.03
C ASP A 133 19.08 5.31 4.12
N MET A 134 18.01 4.50 4.20
CA MET A 134 17.89 3.41 5.15
C MET A 134 18.95 2.31 4.92
N ILE A 135 19.15 1.88 3.68
CA ILE A 135 20.05 0.76 3.37
C ILE A 135 21.53 1.10 3.66
N GLU A 136 21.87 2.38 3.72
CA GLU A 136 23.21 2.85 4.10
C GLU A 136 23.46 2.78 5.62
N THR A 137 22.42 2.53 6.43
CA THR A 137 22.50 2.40 7.89
C THR A 137 22.58 0.93 8.33
N ASP A 138 22.80 0.72 9.62
CA ASP A 138 22.67 -0.58 10.29
C ASP A 138 21.45 -0.61 11.26
N LYS A 139 20.46 0.25 11.02
CA LYS A 139 19.23 0.34 11.83
C LYS A 139 18.21 -0.69 11.32
N TYR A 140 18.52 -1.96 11.50
CA TYR A 140 17.70 -3.08 11.06
C TYR A 140 16.36 -3.16 11.81
N GLY A 141 15.35 -3.77 11.21
CA GLY A 141 14.06 -4.02 11.83
C GLY A 141 12.86 -3.71 10.96
N TYR A 142 11.73 -3.49 11.62
CA TYR A 142 10.45 -3.19 11.00
C TYR A 142 10.17 -1.68 10.96
N TYR A 143 9.55 -1.23 9.89
CA TYR A 143 9.23 0.18 9.66
C TYR A 143 7.87 0.34 9.00
N HIS A 144 7.17 1.42 9.34
CA HIS A 144 6.08 1.96 8.55
C HIS A 144 6.59 3.20 7.81
N ALA A 145 6.36 3.28 6.51
CA ALA A 145 6.78 4.42 5.70
C ALA A 145 5.60 4.98 4.89
N THR A 146 5.34 6.27 5.08
CA THR A 146 4.30 7.02 4.37
C THR A 146 4.69 8.49 4.29
N ASN A 147 4.03 9.27 3.44
CA ASN A 147 4.23 10.70 3.42
C ASN A 147 3.54 11.38 4.61
N GLU A 148 4.01 12.58 4.95
CA GLU A 148 3.38 13.46 5.93
C GLU A 148 2.01 13.94 5.45
N GLY A 149 1.17 14.39 6.39
CA GLY A 149 -0.11 15.00 6.09
C GLY A 149 -1.16 14.59 7.09
N GLY A 150 -1.74 13.57 7.13
CA GLY A 150 -2.82 13.14 8.00
C GLY A 150 -3.55 11.96 7.38
N TYR A 151 -4.56 11.50 8.08
CA TYR A 151 -5.39 10.40 7.63
C TYR A 151 -6.52 10.93 6.76
N ILE A 152 -6.67 10.38 5.56
CA ILE A 152 -7.70 10.78 4.59
C ILE A 152 -8.45 9.56 4.06
N SER A 153 -9.67 9.77 3.58
CA SER A 153 -10.41 8.74 2.83
C SER A 153 -10.05 8.77 1.34
N TRP A 154 -10.39 7.70 0.61
CA TRP A 154 -10.31 7.73 -0.86
C TRP A 154 -11.17 8.84 -1.46
N TYR A 155 -12.30 9.15 -0.83
CA TYR A 155 -13.17 10.26 -1.21
C TYR A 155 -12.44 11.61 -1.08
N ASP A 156 -11.80 11.89 0.08
CA ASP A 156 -11.05 13.12 0.30
C ASP A 156 -9.87 13.21 -0.66
N PHE A 157 -9.16 12.11 -0.87
CA PHE A 157 -8.04 12.05 -1.81
C PHE A 157 -8.50 12.38 -3.23
N THR A 158 -9.66 11.86 -3.69
CA THR A 158 -10.21 12.17 -5.00
C THR A 158 -10.53 13.67 -5.14
N LYS A 159 -11.17 14.27 -4.13
CA LYS A 159 -11.47 15.70 -4.13
C LYS A 159 -10.21 16.54 -4.24
N GLU A 160 -9.17 16.18 -3.50
CA GLU A 160 -7.90 16.90 -3.55
C GLU A 160 -7.20 16.74 -4.91
N ILE A 161 -7.24 15.55 -5.51
CA ILE A 161 -6.72 15.32 -6.88
C ILE A 161 -7.39 16.28 -7.87
N PHE A 162 -8.72 16.39 -7.85
CA PHE A 162 -9.44 17.27 -8.78
C PHE A 162 -9.18 18.75 -8.48
N ARG A 163 -9.13 19.13 -7.20
CA ARG A 163 -8.79 20.49 -6.79
C ARG A 163 -7.41 20.91 -7.32
N GLN A 164 -6.41 20.05 -7.18
CA GLN A 164 -5.05 20.29 -7.68
C GLN A 164 -5.01 20.35 -9.21
N ALA A 165 -5.70 19.43 -9.90
CA ALA A 165 -5.76 19.43 -11.35
C ALA A 165 -6.41 20.74 -11.88
N ALA A 166 -7.48 21.19 -11.28
CA ALA A 166 -8.13 22.46 -11.61
C ALA A 166 -7.18 23.66 -11.38
N ALA A 167 -6.48 23.69 -10.24
CA ALA A 167 -5.50 24.73 -9.93
C ALA A 167 -4.32 24.77 -10.93
N LEU A 168 -3.99 23.64 -11.57
CA LEU A 168 -3.00 23.56 -12.63
C LEU A 168 -3.55 23.93 -14.03
N GLY A 169 -4.79 24.40 -14.10
CA GLY A 169 -5.43 24.89 -15.33
C GLY A 169 -6.30 23.86 -16.05
N HIS A 170 -6.49 22.69 -15.51
CA HIS A 170 -7.37 21.64 -16.05
C HIS A 170 -8.81 21.86 -15.59
N LYS A 171 -9.51 22.82 -16.21
CA LYS A 171 -10.86 23.28 -15.81
C LYS A 171 -11.92 22.20 -15.90
N GLU A 172 -11.72 21.16 -16.68
CA GLU A 172 -12.63 20.02 -16.79
C GLU A 172 -12.93 19.34 -15.43
N TYR A 173 -12.03 19.46 -14.45
CA TYR A 173 -12.20 18.87 -13.12
C TYR A 173 -13.00 19.73 -12.13
N GLU A 174 -13.22 21.03 -12.43
CA GLU A 174 -13.94 21.95 -11.53
C GLU A 174 -15.40 21.52 -11.28
N ASN A 175 -16.00 20.86 -12.26
CA ASN A 175 -17.41 20.49 -12.23
C ASN A 175 -17.67 19.00 -11.94
N VAL A 176 -16.64 18.19 -11.74
CA VAL A 176 -16.81 16.78 -11.42
C VAL A 176 -17.36 16.63 -10.00
N GLN A 177 -18.58 16.10 -9.92
CA GLN A 177 -19.24 15.84 -8.63
C GLN A 177 -18.75 14.52 -8.05
N VAL A 178 -18.15 14.58 -6.87
CA VAL A 178 -17.71 13.39 -6.12
C VAL A 178 -18.62 13.20 -4.93
N SER A 179 -19.28 12.04 -4.84
CA SER A 179 -20.15 11.67 -3.73
C SER A 179 -19.51 10.57 -2.89
N PRO A 180 -19.59 10.64 -1.54
CA PRO A 180 -19.10 9.59 -0.68
C PRO A 180 -20.01 8.38 -0.75
N VAL A 181 -19.44 7.19 -0.57
CA VAL A 181 -20.13 5.91 -0.45
C VAL A 181 -19.36 5.03 0.55
N THR A 182 -20.06 4.19 1.29
CA THR A 182 -19.42 3.21 2.16
C THR A 182 -18.86 2.03 1.37
N THR A 183 -17.89 1.31 1.98
CA THR A 183 -17.36 0.06 1.39
C THR A 183 -18.48 -0.96 1.14
N ALA A 184 -19.44 -1.05 2.03
CA ALA A 184 -20.58 -1.96 1.91
C ALA A 184 -21.50 -1.60 0.73
N GLU A 185 -21.78 -0.32 0.54
CA GLU A 185 -22.60 0.18 -0.58
C GLU A 185 -21.86 0.08 -1.93
N TYR A 186 -20.54 0.25 -1.92
CA TYR A 186 -19.71 0.15 -3.13
C TYR A 186 -19.66 -1.29 -3.69
N GLY A 187 -19.68 -2.30 -2.84
CA GLY A 187 -20.06 -3.69 -3.14
C GLY A 187 -19.15 -4.51 -4.09
N VAL A 188 -18.03 -4.01 -4.58
CA VAL A 188 -17.34 -4.58 -5.77
C VAL A 188 -16.00 -5.23 -5.49
N SER A 189 -15.53 -5.32 -4.23
CA SER A 189 -14.19 -5.86 -3.96
C SER A 189 -14.22 -7.36 -3.68
N LYS A 190 -13.48 -8.16 -4.46
CA LYS A 190 -13.24 -9.58 -4.17
C LYS A 190 -12.35 -9.77 -2.91
N ALA A 191 -11.53 -8.77 -2.58
CA ALA A 191 -10.67 -8.77 -1.41
C ALA A 191 -11.29 -7.90 -0.31
N VAL A 192 -11.33 -8.40 0.90
CA VAL A 192 -11.60 -7.58 2.08
C VAL A 192 -10.44 -6.58 2.22
N ARG A 193 -10.77 -5.30 2.32
CA ARG A 193 -9.79 -4.24 2.52
C ARG A 193 -9.84 -3.71 3.94
N PRO A 194 -8.71 -3.36 4.54
CA PRO A 194 -8.71 -2.72 5.85
C PRO A 194 -9.47 -1.39 5.79
N PHE A 195 -10.21 -1.08 6.86
CA PHE A 195 -10.85 0.23 7.02
C PHE A 195 -9.82 1.31 7.34
N ASN A 196 -8.78 0.94 8.09
CA ASN A 196 -7.69 1.83 8.47
C ASN A 196 -6.35 1.25 8.00
N SER A 197 -5.58 2.10 7.33
CA SER A 197 -4.39 1.73 6.58
C SER A 197 -3.22 2.65 6.95
#